data_cdca2cc8f1cd63306acdd4f8b7173bba
#
_entry.id   cdca2cc8f1cd63306acdd4f8b7173bba
#
_cell.length_a   1.000
_cell.length_b   1.000
_cell.length_c   1.000
_cell.angle_alpha   90.00
_cell.angle_beta   90.00
_cell.angle_gamma   90.00
#
_symmetry.space_group_name_H-M   'P 1'
#
loop_
_entity.id
_entity.type
_entity.pdbx_description
1 polymer ?
#
loop_
_entity_poly.entity_id
_entity_poly.type
_entity_poly.pdbx_seq_one_letter_code
_entity_poly.pdbx_strand_id
1 'polypeptide(L)'
;MSTTTPPVGPGEAAYGSTTRTAAEPTGGPVQQTSATFVGMPTFPDAARTALANTQQRRNLHNATHTIRAKRAHVVAEVPEWEALRLAGAEAKDEALTHLGDYLEQLEKTLTVAGAVVHWARDADEANKIVVDIVRAKEVDEVVKVKSMATQEIELNEALEAAGINAWETDLAELIVQLGHDRPSHILVPAIHRNRSEIRDIFTREMGKVGRPAPSDLTDDPARLAEAARLHLREKFLRAKVAVSGLSLIHI
;
A
#
# COMPACT_ATOMS: atom_id res chain seq x y z
N MET A 1 -58.21 -7.06 24.43
CA MET A 1 -57.07 -6.39 25.00
C MET A 1 -56.03 -7.45 25.31
N SER A 2 -55.08 -7.67 24.43
CA SER A 2 -53.93 -8.57 24.63
C SER A 2 -52.70 -7.82 24.19
N THR A 3 -51.88 -7.52 25.14
CA THR A 3 -50.56 -6.87 24.98
C THR A 3 -49.52 -7.94 24.71
N THR A 4 -49.00 -7.99 23.50
CA THR A 4 -47.85 -8.81 23.13
C THR A 4 -46.59 -7.99 23.22
N THR A 5 -45.71 -8.35 24.14
CA THR A 5 -44.34 -7.81 24.31
C THR A 5 -43.45 -8.40 23.21
N PRO A 6 -42.56 -7.62 22.57
CA PRO A 6 -41.61 -8.15 21.59
C PRO A 6 -40.44 -8.88 22.28
N PRO A 7 -39.81 -9.85 21.60
CA PRO A 7 -38.74 -10.66 22.18
C PRO A 7 -37.41 -9.83 22.31
N VAL A 8 -36.76 -10.08 23.43
CA VAL A 8 -35.43 -9.60 23.80
C VAL A 8 -34.39 -10.23 22.87
N GLY A 9 -33.51 -9.41 22.28
CA GLY A 9 -32.40 -9.84 21.45
C GLY A 9 -31.30 -10.59 22.25
N PRO A 10 -30.44 -11.36 21.59
CA PRO A 10 -29.42 -12.16 22.27
C PRO A 10 -28.34 -11.30 22.92
N GLY A 11 -27.96 -11.75 24.13
CA GLY A 11 -27.13 -11.06 25.09
C GLY A 11 -25.73 -10.71 24.62
N GLU A 12 -25.26 -9.63 25.17
CA GLU A 12 -23.86 -9.21 25.20
C GLU A 12 -23.00 -10.30 25.86
N ALA A 13 -22.05 -10.84 25.12
CA ALA A 13 -21.00 -11.67 25.68
C ALA A 13 -20.08 -10.80 26.52
N ALA A 14 -20.14 -10.98 27.83
CA ALA A 14 -19.24 -10.35 28.79
C ALA A 14 -17.80 -10.81 28.53
N TYR A 15 -16.95 -9.90 28.04
CA TYR A 15 -15.52 -10.07 28.07
C TYR A 15 -15.04 -9.98 29.53
N GLY A 16 -14.67 -11.13 30.09
CA GLY A 16 -14.08 -11.22 31.41
C GLY A 16 -12.77 -10.43 31.47
N SER A 17 -12.78 -9.37 32.29
CA SER A 17 -11.59 -8.62 32.68
C SER A 17 -10.75 -9.50 33.62
N THR A 18 -9.73 -10.16 33.10
CA THR A 18 -8.63 -10.68 33.91
C THR A 18 -7.64 -9.54 34.14
N THR A 19 -7.71 -8.94 35.31
CA THR A 19 -6.67 -8.06 35.85
C THR A 19 -5.36 -8.84 36.01
N ARG A 20 -4.49 -8.73 35.02
CA ARG A 20 -3.09 -9.17 35.11
C ARG A 20 -2.34 -8.09 35.89
N THR A 21 -1.96 -8.37 37.12
CA THR A 21 -1.01 -7.55 37.89
C THR A 21 0.28 -7.43 37.07
N ALA A 22 0.59 -6.22 36.61
CA ALA A 22 1.83 -5.93 35.96
C ALA A 22 2.98 -6.01 36.96
N ALA A 23 3.92 -6.94 36.71
CA ALA A 23 5.24 -6.88 37.35
C ALA A 23 5.99 -5.69 36.72
N GLU A 24 6.57 -4.83 37.55
CA GLU A 24 7.42 -3.73 37.07
C GLU A 24 8.62 -4.30 36.32
N PRO A 25 8.92 -3.82 35.09
CA PRO A 25 10.12 -4.24 34.41
C PRO A 25 11.32 -3.49 34.98
N THR A 26 12.19 -4.18 35.68
CA THR A 26 13.58 -3.76 35.90
C THR A 26 14.30 -3.92 34.57
N GLY A 27 14.22 -2.93 33.67
CA GLY A 27 14.86 -2.96 32.38
C GLY A 27 15.80 -1.79 32.23
N GLY A 28 17.07 -2.07 31.95
CA GLY A 28 18.00 -1.12 31.35
C GLY A 28 17.49 -0.57 30.02
N PRO A 29 18.17 0.38 29.38
CA PRO A 29 17.66 1.05 28.18
C PRO A 29 17.29 0.01 27.14
N VAL A 30 16.00 -0.04 26.81
CA VAL A 30 15.48 -0.85 25.71
C VAL A 30 16.21 -0.35 24.45
N GLN A 31 17.08 -1.19 23.90
CA GLN A 31 17.58 -0.98 22.55
C GLN A 31 16.35 -0.88 21.66
N GLN A 32 16.16 0.30 21.03
CA GLN A 32 15.15 0.46 20.01
C GLN A 32 15.44 -0.58 18.94
N THR A 33 14.64 -1.64 18.94
CA THR A 33 14.58 -2.55 17.80
C THR A 33 14.32 -1.72 16.56
N SER A 34 15.09 -1.95 15.51
CA SER A 34 15.03 -1.25 14.24
C SER A 34 13.60 -0.86 13.89
N ALA A 35 13.33 0.43 13.79
CA ALA A 35 12.01 0.90 13.39
C ALA A 35 11.69 0.29 12.03
N THR A 36 10.50 -0.26 11.88
CA THR A 36 9.97 -0.80 10.62
C THR A 36 10.02 0.23 9.48
N PHE A 37 10.22 1.50 9.82
CA PHE A 37 10.35 2.63 8.90
C PHE A 37 11.56 3.49 9.31
N VAL A 38 12.72 3.17 8.76
CA VAL A 38 13.95 3.92 9.02
C VAL A 38 13.80 5.36 8.52
N GLY A 39 14.18 6.33 9.36
CA GLY A 39 14.15 7.76 9.00
C GLY A 39 12.79 8.46 9.13
N MET A 40 11.74 7.78 9.60
CA MET A 40 10.47 8.45 9.95
C MET A 40 10.57 9.23 11.26
N PRO A 41 9.90 10.39 11.36
CA PRO A 41 9.76 11.08 12.64
C PRO A 41 8.98 10.22 13.63
N THR A 42 9.14 10.47 14.93
CA THR A 42 8.34 9.79 15.96
C THR A 42 6.85 10.02 15.70
N PHE A 43 6.00 9.06 16.05
CA PHE A 43 4.55 9.19 15.86
C PHE A 43 3.96 10.49 16.41
N PRO A 44 4.31 10.97 17.64
CA PRO A 44 3.78 12.23 18.13
C PRO A 44 4.18 13.43 17.29
N ASP A 45 5.38 13.45 16.72
CA ASP A 45 5.87 14.56 15.90
C ASP A 45 5.22 14.55 14.52
N ALA A 46 5.15 13.37 13.88
CA ALA A 46 4.44 13.18 12.63
C ALA A 46 2.95 13.55 12.76
N ALA A 47 2.31 13.11 13.85
CA ALA A 47 0.91 13.41 14.12
C ALA A 47 0.66 14.91 14.30
N ARG A 48 1.50 15.62 15.06
CA ARG A 48 1.39 17.08 15.22
C ARG A 48 1.48 17.81 13.88
N THR A 49 2.44 17.42 13.04
CA THR A 49 2.62 18.00 11.70
C THR A 49 1.42 17.74 10.81
N ALA A 50 0.95 16.49 10.75
CA ALA A 50 -0.21 16.11 9.93
C ALA A 50 -1.51 16.79 10.42
N LEU A 51 -1.71 16.91 11.72
CA LEU A 51 -2.88 17.59 12.31
C LEU A 51 -2.89 19.10 12.03
N ALA A 52 -1.73 19.74 11.89
CA ALA A 52 -1.61 21.14 11.50
C ALA A 52 -1.96 21.39 10.02
N ASN A 53 -1.85 20.36 9.15
CA ASN A 53 -2.17 20.47 7.73
C ASN A 53 -3.69 20.40 7.50
N THR A 54 -4.37 21.55 7.57
CA THR A 54 -5.80 21.64 7.42
C THR A 54 -6.31 21.25 6.03
N GLN A 55 -5.49 21.46 4.97
CA GLN A 55 -5.85 21.08 3.62
C GLN A 55 -5.84 19.54 3.46
N GLN A 56 -4.79 18.88 3.93
CA GLN A 56 -4.70 17.42 3.93
C GLN A 56 -5.87 16.80 4.71
N ARG A 57 -6.19 17.31 5.90
CA ARG A 57 -7.31 16.84 6.70
C ARG A 57 -8.64 16.96 5.97
N ARG A 58 -8.87 18.07 5.25
CA ARG A 58 -10.07 18.29 4.45
C ARG A 58 -10.16 17.30 3.29
N ASN A 59 -9.06 17.10 2.58
CA ASN A 59 -8.98 16.13 1.48
C ASN A 59 -9.29 14.72 1.97
N LEU A 60 -8.68 14.28 3.05
CA LEU A 60 -8.90 12.96 3.66
C LEU A 60 -10.36 12.81 4.14
N HIS A 61 -10.91 13.81 4.82
CA HIS A 61 -12.31 13.80 5.26
C HIS A 61 -13.26 13.58 4.09
N ASN A 62 -13.16 14.41 3.05
CA ASN A 62 -14.05 14.33 1.89
C ASN A 62 -13.95 12.98 1.17
N ALA A 63 -12.73 12.50 0.95
CA ALA A 63 -12.49 11.25 0.25
C ALA A 63 -13.01 10.05 1.04
N THR A 64 -12.68 9.96 2.34
CA THR A 64 -13.08 8.81 3.17
C THR A 64 -14.59 8.76 3.39
N HIS A 65 -15.25 9.89 3.57
CA HIS A 65 -16.73 9.94 3.70
C HIS A 65 -17.41 9.51 2.40
N THR A 66 -16.92 9.98 1.25
CA THR A 66 -17.45 9.59 -0.06
C THR A 66 -17.28 8.07 -0.29
N ILE A 67 -16.12 7.51 0.00
CA ILE A 67 -15.85 6.07 -0.15
C ILE A 67 -16.75 5.25 0.77
N ARG A 68 -16.88 5.64 2.04
CA ARG A 68 -17.75 4.94 2.99
C ARG A 68 -19.21 4.98 2.59
N ALA A 69 -19.72 6.11 2.12
CA ALA A 69 -21.09 6.23 1.65
C ALA A 69 -21.34 5.34 0.42
N LYS A 70 -20.44 5.34 -0.56
CA LYS A 70 -20.52 4.44 -1.73
C LYS A 70 -20.50 2.97 -1.32
N ARG A 71 -19.59 2.58 -0.42
CA ARG A 71 -19.54 1.21 0.09
C ARG A 71 -20.84 0.80 0.77
N ALA A 72 -21.38 1.65 1.65
CA ALA A 72 -22.62 1.36 2.36
C ALA A 72 -23.79 1.16 1.37
N HIS A 73 -23.86 1.98 0.33
CA HIS A 73 -24.87 1.84 -0.72
C HIS A 73 -24.78 0.49 -1.44
N VAL A 74 -23.60 0.12 -1.93
CA VAL A 74 -23.39 -1.15 -2.66
C VAL A 74 -23.62 -2.35 -1.75
N VAL A 75 -23.18 -2.32 -0.50
CA VAL A 75 -23.40 -3.39 0.47
C VAL A 75 -24.89 -3.60 0.74
N ALA A 76 -25.67 -2.53 0.78
CA ALA A 76 -27.13 -2.62 0.99
C ALA A 76 -27.88 -3.30 -0.18
N GLU A 77 -27.25 -3.40 -1.37
CA GLU A 77 -27.82 -4.09 -2.53
C GLU A 77 -27.65 -5.62 -2.46
N VAL A 78 -26.83 -6.13 -1.51
CA VAL A 78 -26.50 -7.54 -1.37
C VAL A 78 -27.06 -8.07 -0.04
N PRO A 79 -28.26 -8.68 0.00
CA PRO A 79 -28.90 -9.15 1.23
C PRO A 79 -28.07 -10.17 2.01
N GLU A 80 -27.30 -11.01 1.31
CA GLU A 80 -26.42 -12.05 1.87
C GLU A 80 -24.99 -11.57 2.16
N TRP A 81 -24.74 -10.25 2.17
CA TRP A 81 -23.38 -9.69 2.34
C TRP A 81 -22.60 -10.30 3.51
N GLU A 82 -23.25 -10.46 4.66
CA GLU A 82 -22.57 -10.98 5.85
C GLU A 82 -22.19 -12.47 5.70
N ALA A 83 -23.05 -13.26 5.09
CA ALA A 83 -22.73 -14.66 4.79
C ALA A 83 -21.55 -14.78 3.80
N LEU A 84 -21.51 -13.95 2.76
CA LEU A 84 -20.39 -13.90 1.81
C LEU A 84 -19.08 -13.43 2.48
N ARG A 85 -19.17 -12.46 3.38
CA ARG A 85 -18.02 -11.98 4.15
C ARG A 85 -17.44 -13.08 5.04
N LEU A 86 -18.28 -13.85 5.70
CA LEU A 86 -17.86 -14.97 6.55
C LEU A 86 -17.25 -16.11 5.70
N ALA A 87 -17.86 -16.47 4.58
CA ALA A 87 -17.29 -17.47 3.67
C ALA A 87 -15.91 -17.04 3.14
N GLY A 88 -15.75 -15.75 2.85
CA GLY A 88 -14.43 -15.19 2.48
C GLY A 88 -13.40 -15.27 3.60
N ALA A 89 -13.80 -15.09 4.86
CA ALA A 89 -12.94 -15.27 6.01
C ALA A 89 -12.51 -16.74 6.18
N GLU A 90 -13.46 -17.67 6.09
CA GLU A 90 -13.19 -19.12 6.17
C GLU A 90 -12.20 -19.58 5.08
N ALA A 91 -12.34 -19.09 3.85
CA ALA A 91 -11.40 -19.41 2.77
C ALA A 91 -9.97 -18.92 3.07
N LYS A 92 -9.84 -17.76 3.73
CA LYS A 92 -8.51 -17.25 4.17
C LYS A 92 -7.95 -18.05 5.33
N ASP A 93 -8.77 -18.42 6.28
CA ASP A 93 -8.35 -19.24 7.43
C ASP A 93 -7.86 -20.62 6.97
N GLU A 94 -8.55 -21.22 5.99
CA GLU A 94 -8.11 -22.47 5.33
C GLU A 94 -6.73 -22.27 4.65
N ALA A 95 -6.59 -21.23 3.84
CA ALA A 95 -5.34 -20.93 3.17
C ALA A 95 -4.17 -20.70 4.14
N LEU A 96 -4.41 -19.99 5.25
CA LEU A 96 -3.39 -19.74 6.27
C LEU A 96 -3.05 -21.02 7.07
N THR A 97 -4.01 -21.88 7.31
CA THR A 97 -3.80 -23.15 8.02
C THR A 97 -2.86 -24.08 7.25
N HIS A 98 -2.94 -24.07 5.91
CA HIS A 98 -2.12 -24.90 5.02
C HIS A 98 -1.06 -24.12 4.25
N LEU A 99 -0.69 -22.91 4.74
CA LEU A 99 0.19 -22.00 4.02
C LEU A 99 1.54 -22.64 3.67
N GLY A 100 2.11 -23.42 4.58
CA GLY A 100 3.39 -24.11 4.35
C GLY A 100 3.32 -25.06 3.14
N ASP A 101 2.29 -25.90 3.10
CA ASP A 101 2.10 -26.88 2.02
C ASP A 101 1.88 -26.18 0.67
N TYR A 102 1.09 -25.09 0.68
CA TYR A 102 0.84 -24.29 -0.53
C TYR A 102 2.10 -23.59 -1.03
N LEU A 103 2.96 -23.09 -0.15
CA LEU A 103 4.21 -22.44 -0.53
C LEU A 103 5.21 -23.45 -1.12
N GLU A 104 5.32 -24.65 -0.55
CA GLU A 104 6.16 -25.74 -1.11
C GLU A 104 5.65 -26.18 -2.49
N GLN A 105 4.32 -26.31 -2.64
CA GLN A 105 3.71 -26.63 -3.93
C GLN A 105 3.95 -25.51 -4.96
N LEU A 106 3.81 -24.26 -4.54
CA LEU A 106 4.06 -23.09 -5.38
C LEU A 106 5.49 -23.04 -5.88
N GLU A 107 6.48 -23.18 -4.98
CA GLU A 107 7.90 -23.22 -5.33
C GLU A 107 8.19 -24.31 -6.38
N LYS A 108 7.71 -25.53 -6.13
CA LYS A 108 7.88 -26.64 -7.07
C LYS A 108 7.27 -26.34 -8.44
N THR A 109 6.04 -25.80 -8.45
CA THR A 109 5.32 -25.50 -9.70
C THR A 109 5.98 -24.39 -10.49
N LEU A 110 6.40 -23.32 -9.82
CA LEU A 110 7.09 -22.19 -10.45
C LEU A 110 8.47 -22.62 -10.99
N THR A 111 9.21 -23.44 -10.25
CA THR A 111 10.51 -23.95 -10.70
C THR A 111 10.37 -24.81 -11.95
N VAL A 112 9.37 -25.71 -11.99
CA VAL A 112 9.07 -26.51 -13.19
C VAL A 112 8.69 -25.63 -14.38
N ALA A 113 7.99 -24.51 -14.13
CA ALA A 113 7.65 -23.53 -15.16
C ALA A 113 8.84 -22.65 -15.61
N GLY A 114 10.01 -22.81 -15.04
CA GLY A 114 11.24 -22.09 -15.40
C GLY A 114 11.50 -20.82 -14.60
N ALA A 115 10.76 -20.58 -13.52
CA ALA A 115 11.04 -19.48 -12.59
C ALA A 115 12.17 -19.85 -11.62
N VAL A 116 12.85 -18.83 -11.09
CA VAL A 116 13.77 -18.96 -9.97
C VAL A 116 13.08 -18.43 -8.73
N VAL A 117 12.90 -19.26 -7.72
CA VAL A 117 12.28 -18.89 -6.46
C VAL A 117 13.35 -18.53 -5.45
N HIS A 118 13.17 -17.41 -4.77
CA HIS A 118 14.04 -16.93 -3.70
C HIS A 118 13.23 -16.79 -2.41
N TRP A 119 13.83 -17.17 -1.31
CA TRP A 119 13.27 -16.96 0.04
C TRP A 119 14.08 -15.90 0.76
N ALA A 120 13.39 -14.98 1.42
CA ALA A 120 14.01 -13.95 2.23
C ALA A 120 13.47 -14.02 3.67
N ARG A 121 14.32 -13.89 4.65
CA ARG A 121 13.96 -13.93 6.08
C ARG A 121 13.41 -12.61 6.59
N ASP A 122 13.84 -11.51 5.95
CA ASP A 122 13.53 -10.16 6.35
C ASP A 122 13.59 -9.19 5.15
N ALA A 123 13.27 -7.92 5.41
CA ALA A 123 13.26 -6.87 4.41
C ALA A 123 14.64 -6.63 3.77
N ASP A 124 15.70 -6.67 4.56
CA ASP A 124 17.07 -6.41 4.08
C ASP A 124 17.52 -7.49 3.09
N GLU A 125 17.25 -8.75 3.42
CA GLU A 125 17.56 -9.87 2.54
C GLU A 125 16.71 -9.83 1.25
N ALA A 126 15.41 -9.52 1.36
CA ALA A 126 14.53 -9.37 0.20
C ALA A 126 15.04 -8.26 -0.74
N ASN A 127 15.34 -7.09 -0.19
CA ASN A 127 15.87 -5.96 -0.94
C ASN A 127 17.20 -6.31 -1.61
N LYS A 128 18.11 -6.97 -0.89
CA LYS A 128 19.39 -7.41 -1.44
C LYS A 128 19.19 -8.35 -2.62
N ILE A 129 18.33 -9.36 -2.50
CA ILE A 129 18.02 -10.29 -3.58
C ILE A 129 17.53 -9.56 -4.82
N VAL A 130 16.55 -8.65 -4.67
CA VAL A 130 16.00 -7.91 -5.80
C VAL A 130 17.07 -7.02 -6.44
N VAL A 131 17.86 -6.29 -5.66
CA VAL A 131 18.95 -5.45 -6.16
C VAL A 131 19.98 -6.27 -6.93
N ASP A 132 20.39 -7.44 -6.41
CA ASP A 132 21.37 -8.31 -7.06
C ASP A 132 20.83 -8.86 -8.39
N ILE A 133 19.54 -9.23 -8.46
CA ILE A 133 18.88 -9.68 -9.70
C ILE A 133 18.87 -8.55 -10.74
N VAL A 134 18.51 -7.32 -10.34
CA VAL A 134 18.44 -6.18 -11.26
C VAL A 134 19.85 -5.82 -11.77
N ARG A 135 20.85 -5.78 -10.89
CA ARG A 135 22.25 -5.53 -11.27
C ARG A 135 22.79 -6.55 -12.25
N ALA A 136 22.43 -7.82 -12.07
CA ALA A 136 22.85 -8.89 -13.00
C ALA A 136 22.24 -8.74 -14.41
N LYS A 137 21.24 -7.85 -14.59
CA LYS A 137 20.69 -7.50 -15.90
C LYS A 137 21.32 -6.24 -16.52
N GLU A 138 22.32 -5.66 -15.85
CA GLU A 138 23.05 -4.47 -16.31
C GLU A 138 22.11 -3.31 -16.69
N VAL A 139 21.11 -3.04 -15.87
CA VAL A 139 20.15 -1.94 -16.03
C VAL A 139 20.23 -0.98 -14.85
N ASP A 140 19.95 0.28 -15.13
CA ASP A 140 19.95 1.40 -14.19
C ASP A 140 18.54 1.93 -13.88
N GLU A 141 17.51 1.32 -14.50
CA GLU A 141 16.11 1.64 -14.22
C GLU A 141 15.21 0.41 -14.28
N VAL A 142 14.17 0.41 -13.46
CA VAL A 142 13.10 -0.58 -13.45
C VAL A 142 11.75 0.10 -13.42
N VAL A 143 10.73 -0.54 -13.99
CA VAL A 143 9.32 -0.17 -13.75
C VAL A 143 8.77 -1.06 -12.65
N LYS A 144 8.00 -0.48 -11.73
CA LYS A 144 7.45 -1.18 -10.59
C LYS A 144 5.93 -1.09 -10.55
N VAL A 145 5.27 -2.22 -10.41
CA VAL A 145 3.84 -2.29 -10.18
C VAL A 145 3.58 -2.05 -8.69
N LYS A 146 2.54 -1.29 -8.38
CA LYS A 146 2.11 -1.01 -7.01
C LYS A 146 2.09 -2.28 -6.16
N SER A 147 2.72 -2.19 -5.01
CA SER A 147 2.71 -3.25 -4.01
C SER A 147 2.94 -2.67 -2.62
N MET A 148 2.06 -3.04 -1.71
CA MET A 148 2.23 -2.70 -0.30
C MET A 148 3.45 -3.41 0.30
N ALA A 149 3.67 -4.68 -0.04
CA ALA A 149 4.81 -5.44 0.47
C ALA A 149 6.14 -4.79 0.06
N THR A 150 6.30 -4.40 -1.21
CA THR A 150 7.53 -3.73 -1.65
C THR A 150 7.71 -2.33 -1.08
N GLN A 151 6.61 -1.68 -0.68
CA GLN A 151 6.65 -0.39 0.00
C GLN A 151 7.02 -0.52 1.48
N GLU A 152 6.49 -1.54 2.17
CA GLU A 152 6.80 -1.82 3.57
C GLU A 152 8.28 -2.18 3.78
N ILE A 153 8.91 -2.86 2.82
CA ILE A 153 10.33 -3.18 2.86
C ILE A 153 11.24 -2.06 2.31
N GLU A 154 10.67 -0.91 1.93
CA GLU A 154 11.39 0.25 1.37
C GLU A 154 12.25 -0.13 0.13
N LEU A 155 11.68 -0.95 -0.78
CA LEU A 155 12.40 -1.44 -1.96
C LEU A 155 12.84 -0.32 -2.91
N ASN A 156 12.06 0.77 -3.05
CA ASN A 156 12.45 1.90 -3.89
C ASN A 156 13.74 2.54 -3.37
N GLU A 157 13.80 2.77 -2.08
CA GLU A 157 14.95 3.35 -1.39
C GLU A 157 16.19 2.44 -1.52
N ALA A 158 16.01 1.12 -1.41
CA ALA A 158 17.08 0.16 -1.60
C ALA A 158 17.61 0.14 -3.05
N LEU A 159 16.72 0.22 -4.04
CA LEU A 159 17.10 0.32 -5.45
C LEU A 159 17.82 1.63 -5.76
N GLU A 160 17.31 2.75 -5.28
CA GLU A 160 17.92 4.08 -5.45
C GLU A 160 19.31 4.16 -4.79
N ALA A 161 19.46 3.63 -3.59
CA ALA A 161 20.76 3.51 -2.91
C ALA A 161 21.75 2.65 -3.70
N ALA A 162 21.26 1.71 -4.49
CA ALA A 162 22.05 0.87 -5.39
C ALA A 162 22.34 1.52 -6.76
N GLY A 163 21.86 2.75 -7.01
CA GLY A 163 21.98 3.48 -8.27
C GLY A 163 20.98 3.06 -9.34
N ILE A 164 19.87 2.41 -8.95
CA ILE A 164 18.82 1.93 -9.85
C ILE A 164 17.56 2.78 -9.64
N ASN A 165 17.07 3.43 -10.70
CA ASN A 165 15.84 4.22 -10.66
C ASN A 165 14.61 3.29 -10.67
N ALA A 166 13.77 3.36 -9.66
CA ALA A 166 12.51 2.63 -9.58
C ALA A 166 11.33 3.53 -9.96
N TRP A 167 10.64 3.24 -11.05
CA TRP A 167 9.51 4.02 -11.54
C TRP A 167 8.19 3.38 -11.16
N GLU A 168 7.42 4.08 -10.33
CA GLU A 168 6.04 3.69 -10.04
C GLU A 168 5.15 3.84 -11.27
N THR A 169 4.28 2.86 -11.52
CA THR A 169 3.56 2.76 -12.79
C THR A 169 2.06 2.94 -12.69
N ASP A 170 1.50 3.16 -11.51
CA ASP A 170 0.12 3.61 -11.37
C ASP A 170 0.03 5.11 -11.10
N LEU A 171 -1.15 5.68 -11.34
CA LEU A 171 -1.38 7.12 -11.22
C LEU A 171 -1.13 7.63 -9.79
N ALA A 172 -1.63 6.92 -8.80
CA ALA A 172 -1.58 7.37 -7.42
C ALA A 172 -0.15 7.30 -6.85
N GLU A 173 0.57 6.22 -7.16
CA GLU A 173 1.97 6.07 -6.77
C GLU A 173 2.88 7.05 -7.51
N LEU A 174 2.63 7.30 -8.80
CA LEU A 174 3.35 8.33 -9.56
C LEU A 174 3.18 9.73 -8.94
N ILE A 175 1.98 10.07 -8.49
CA ILE A 175 1.72 11.36 -7.80
C ILE A 175 2.53 11.44 -6.51
N VAL A 176 2.54 10.37 -5.72
CA VAL A 176 3.30 10.29 -4.46
C VAL A 176 4.81 10.40 -4.74
N GLN A 177 5.32 9.65 -5.71
CA GLN A 177 6.73 9.66 -6.10
C GLN A 177 7.17 11.05 -6.60
N LEU A 178 6.45 11.65 -7.54
CA LEU A 178 6.76 12.99 -8.05
C LEU A 178 6.58 14.09 -7.00
N GLY A 179 5.65 13.89 -6.06
CA GLY A 179 5.43 14.81 -4.95
C GLY A 179 6.44 14.69 -3.82
N HIS A 180 7.34 13.71 -3.87
CA HIS A 180 8.23 13.34 -2.76
C HIS A 180 7.46 13.15 -1.45
N ASP A 181 6.25 12.59 -1.58
CA ASP A 181 5.33 12.34 -0.49
C ASP A 181 5.45 10.90 0.05
N ARG A 182 4.82 10.70 1.19
CA ARG A 182 4.48 9.36 1.67
C ARG A 182 3.01 9.07 1.43
N PRO A 183 2.64 7.83 1.06
CA PRO A 183 1.24 7.48 0.85
C PRO A 183 0.44 7.64 2.14
N SER A 184 -0.76 8.20 2.02
CA SER A 184 -1.68 8.41 3.17
C SER A 184 -2.73 7.31 3.29
N HIS A 185 -2.78 6.38 2.35
CA HIS A 185 -3.76 5.31 2.32
C HIS A 185 -3.22 4.11 1.53
N ILE A 186 -3.54 2.92 1.99
CA ILE A 186 -3.07 1.66 1.41
C ILE A 186 -3.47 1.49 -0.07
N LEU A 187 -4.76 1.70 -0.38
CA LEU A 187 -5.31 1.47 -1.71
C LEU A 187 -5.36 2.72 -2.59
N VAL A 188 -5.39 3.90 -1.99
CA VAL A 188 -5.48 5.19 -2.68
C VAL A 188 -4.39 6.13 -2.13
N PRO A 189 -3.13 5.90 -2.46
CA PRO A 189 -1.98 6.54 -1.82
C PRO A 189 -2.02 8.06 -1.84
N ALA A 190 -2.46 8.66 -2.94
CA ALA A 190 -2.51 10.12 -3.14
C ALA A 190 -3.81 10.78 -2.68
N ILE A 191 -4.64 10.11 -1.86
CA ILE A 191 -5.95 10.60 -1.39
C ILE A 191 -5.88 11.95 -0.64
N HIS A 192 -4.71 12.28 -0.12
CA HIS A 192 -4.43 13.52 0.60
C HIS A 192 -4.21 14.74 -0.33
N ARG A 193 -4.06 14.51 -1.65
CA ARG A 193 -3.88 15.56 -2.66
C ARG A 193 -5.18 15.87 -3.40
N ASN A 194 -5.45 17.14 -3.64
CA ASN A 194 -6.51 17.56 -4.55
C ASN A 194 -5.98 17.73 -5.99
N ARG A 195 -6.88 17.93 -6.94
CA ARG A 195 -6.56 17.98 -8.36
C ARG A 195 -5.60 19.11 -8.75
N SER A 196 -5.77 20.29 -8.14
CA SER A 196 -4.87 21.42 -8.41
C SER A 196 -3.47 21.17 -7.87
N GLU A 197 -3.34 20.57 -6.69
CA GLU A 197 -2.04 20.13 -6.15
C GLU A 197 -1.35 19.12 -7.07
N ILE A 198 -2.12 18.15 -7.62
CA ILE A 198 -1.59 17.14 -8.57
C ILE A 198 -1.13 17.82 -9.86
N ARG A 199 -1.91 18.73 -10.43
CA ARG A 199 -1.49 19.52 -11.60
C ARG A 199 -0.17 20.25 -11.34
N ASP A 200 -0.04 20.89 -10.20
CA ASP A 200 1.15 21.65 -9.84
C ASP A 200 2.39 20.75 -9.66
N ILE A 201 2.21 19.57 -9.07
CA ILE A 201 3.25 18.54 -8.98
C ILE A 201 3.69 18.11 -10.39
N PHE A 202 2.77 17.74 -11.27
CA PHE A 202 3.06 17.29 -12.62
C PHE A 202 3.79 18.37 -13.43
N THR A 203 3.31 19.59 -13.38
CA THR A 203 3.93 20.74 -14.08
C THR A 203 5.36 20.98 -13.62
N ARG A 204 5.65 20.83 -12.34
CA ARG A 204 6.93 21.09 -11.75
C ARG A 204 7.93 19.93 -11.90
N GLU A 205 7.45 18.68 -11.78
CA GLU A 205 8.33 17.53 -11.57
C GLU A 205 8.50 16.62 -12.80
N MET A 206 7.47 16.42 -13.62
CA MET A 206 7.55 15.47 -14.74
C MET A 206 8.73 15.74 -15.68
N GLY A 207 8.97 17.02 -16.02
CA GLY A 207 10.04 17.40 -16.94
C GLY A 207 11.45 17.13 -16.43
N LYS A 208 11.62 16.93 -15.12
CA LYS A 208 12.93 16.63 -14.52
C LYS A 208 13.34 15.17 -14.71
N VAL A 209 12.36 14.30 -14.87
CA VAL A 209 12.55 12.84 -14.86
C VAL A 209 12.05 12.14 -16.13
N GLY A 210 11.66 12.87 -17.15
CA GLY A 210 11.21 12.33 -18.43
C GLY A 210 10.30 13.29 -19.18
N ARG A 211 9.24 12.78 -19.81
CA ARG A 211 8.30 13.59 -20.59
C ARG A 211 7.64 14.65 -19.70
N PRO A 212 7.77 15.97 -20.04
CA PRO A 212 7.13 17.03 -19.28
C PRO A 212 5.62 16.99 -19.38
N ALA A 213 4.96 17.56 -18.39
CA ALA A 213 3.53 17.83 -18.45
C ALA A 213 3.22 18.81 -19.60
N PRO A 214 2.03 18.70 -20.25
CA PRO A 214 1.59 19.68 -21.22
C PRO A 214 1.56 21.09 -20.61
N SER A 215 1.93 22.11 -21.40
CA SER A 215 1.96 23.51 -20.95
C SER A 215 0.55 24.05 -20.61
N ASP A 216 -0.48 23.45 -21.19
CA ASP A 216 -1.90 23.76 -21.00
C ASP A 216 -2.59 22.79 -20.02
N LEU A 217 -1.83 22.06 -19.20
CA LEU A 217 -2.39 21.09 -18.26
C LEU A 217 -3.33 21.75 -17.26
N THR A 218 -4.57 21.27 -17.23
CA THR A 218 -5.60 21.69 -16.28
C THR A 218 -5.74 20.69 -15.12
N ASP A 219 -6.57 21.01 -14.14
CA ASP A 219 -6.92 20.11 -13.03
C ASP A 219 -8.11 19.17 -13.36
N ASP A 220 -8.49 19.08 -14.63
CA ASP A 220 -9.45 18.08 -15.11
C ASP A 220 -8.88 16.67 -14.92
N PRO A 221 -9.63 15.72 -14.30
CA PRO A 221 -9.13 14.38 -14.02
C PRO A 221 -8.67 13.61 -15.25
N ALA A 222 -9.36 13.78 -16.39
CA ALA A 222 -9.01 13.08 -17.63
C ALA A 222 -7.68 13.62 -18.19
N ARG A 223 -7.47 14.93 -18.13
CA ARG A 223 -6.22 15.58 -18.55
C ARG A 223 -5.04 15.18 -17.68
N LEU A 224 -5.25 15.11 -16.36
CA LEU A 224 -4.22 14.64 -15.41
C LEU A 224 -3.86 13.18 -15.66
N ALA A 225 -4.85 12.31 -15.83
CA ALA A 225 -4.64 10.89 -16.11
C ALA A 225 -3.93 10.67 -17.46
N GLU A 226 -4.28 11.46 -18.49
CA GLU A 226 -3.61 11.39 -19.80
C GLU A 226 -2.14 11.83 -19.70
N ALA A 227 -1.83 12.91 -19.00
CA ALA A 227 -0.47 13.39 -18.80
C ALA A 227 0.39 12.30 -18.11
N ALA A 228 -0.13 11.69 -17.03
CA ALA A 228 0.52 10.58 -16.34
C ALA A 228 0.74 9.37 -17.26
N ARG A 229 -0.28 8.97 -18.02
CA ARG A 229 -0.21 7.85 -18.96
C ARG A 229 0.87 8.06 -20.02
N LEU A 230 0.95 9.25 -20.59
CA LEU A 230 1.95 9.57 -21.61
C LEU A 230 3.36 9.65 -21.02
N HIS A 231 3.52 10.16 -19.80
CA HIS A 231 4.80 10.16 -19.08
C HIS A 231 5.26 8.72 -18.80
N LEU A 232 4.40 7.88 -18.24
CA LEU A 232 4.70 6.49 -17.95
C LEU A 232 4.94 5.65 -19.21
N ARG A 233 4.27 5.97 -20.32
CA ARG A 233 4.49 5.27 -21.59
C ARG A 233 5.95 5.30 -22.02
N GLU A 234 6.65 6.40 -21.80
CA GLU A 234 8.07 6.52 -22.10
C GLU A 234 8.91 5.56 -21.24
N LYS A 235 8.57 5.48 -19.92
CA LYS A 235 9.25 4.56 -19.00
C LYS A 235 9.06 3.10 -19.43
N PHE A 236 7.82 2.69 -19.72
CA PHE A 236 7.53 1.34 -20.19
C PHE A 236 8.26 0.96 -21.48
N LEU A 237 8.45 1.90 -22.41
CA LEU A 237 9.14 1.62 -23.67
C LEU A 237 10.65 1.41 -23.50
N ARG A 238 11.23 1.96 -22.43
CA ARG A 238 12.67 1.83 -22.15
C ARG A 238 13.00 0.71 -21.20
N ALA A 239 12.12 0.40 -20.27
CA ALA A 239 12.36 -0.57 -19.22
C ALA A 239 12.61 -1.97 -19.78
N LYS A 240 13.69 -2.57 -19.31
CA LYS A 240 14.05 -3.98 -19.62
C LYS A 240 13.69 -4.91 -18.46
N VAL A 241 13.47 -4.35 -17.28
CA VAL A 241 13.13 -5.07 -16.05
C VAL A 241 11.89 -4.46 -15.43
N ALA A 242 10.95 -5.31 -15.04
CA ALA A 242 9.76 -4.93 -14.28
C ALA A 242 9.75 -5.67 -12.93
N VAL A 243 9.44 -4.94 -11.87
CA VAL A 243 9.19 -5.51 -10.55
C VAL A 243 7.69 -5.50 -10.30
N SER A 244 7.12 -6.68 -10.12
CA SER A 244 5.70 -6.83 -9.76
C SER A 244 5.62 -7.31 -8.32
N GLY A 245 5.02 -6.48 -7.47
CA GLY A 245 4.80 -6.82 -6.08
C GLY A 245 3.45 -7.50 -5.86
N LEU A 246 3.12 -8.51 -6.67
CA LEU A 246 1.92 -9.29 -6.50
C LEU A 246 1.91 -9.93 -5.11
N SER A 247 0.95 -9.56 -4.28
CA SER A 247 0.74 -10.16 -2.97
C SER A 247 -0.29 -11.27 -3.06
N LEU A 248 0.11 -12.49 -2.76
CA LEU A 248 -0.80 -13.64 -2.70
C LEU A 248 -1.73 -13.59 -1.47
N ILE A 249 -1.42 -12.75 -0.49
CA ILE A 249 -2.24 -12.56 0.72
C ILE A 249 -3.49 -11.72 0.45
N HIS A 250 -3.48 -10.94 -0.63
CA HIS A 250 -4.54 -9.98 -0.96
C HIS A 250 -5.38 -10.37 -2.18
N ILE A 251 -5.23 -11.60 -2.66
CA ILE A 251 -6.04 -12.15 -3.75
C ILE A 251 -7.36 -12.67 -3.21
#